data_05fb24af9ab2b269b263c8d0b896d9a6
#
_entry.id   05fb24af9ab2b269b263c8d0b896d9a6
#
_cell.length_a   1.000
_cell.length_b   1.000
_cell.length_c   1.000
_cell.angle_alpha   90.00
_cell.angle_beta   90.00
_cell.angle_gamma   90.00
#
_symmetry.space_group_name_H-M   'P 1'
#
loop_
_entity.id
_entity.type
_entity.pdbx_description
1 polymer ?
#
loop_
_entity_poly.entity_id
_entity_poly.type
_entity_poly.pdbx_seq_one_letter_code
_entity_poly.pdbx_strand_id
1 'polypeptide(L)'
;LDLKIMKDSPTQSHVLQLSHPPIPVVRIGIIGLGNRGLLTLQRYLQIEGIEINALCEIREGNLAKAQQLLKENNRPGATGYTGPEGWKKMCEHDELDIVFICTDWLMHTAMATFAMECNKHVAIEVPAAMSVEECWQLVDTAEKTRRHCIMLENCCYDPFALTTLNMARQGILGTIMHVEGAYIHDLRSMYFAEESEGGYHNHWGKRYSIEHTGNPYPCLLYTSDA
;
A
#
# COMPACT_ATOMS: atom_id res chain seq x y z
N LEU A 1 27.84 -0.86 1.22
CA LEU A 1 26.60 -1.67 1.13
C LEU A 1 26.95 -2.89 0.30
N ASP A 2 27.22 -4.03 0.94
CA ASP A 2 27.26 -5.31 0.24
C ASP A 2 25.82 -5.65 -0.15
N LEU A 3 25.43 -5.25 -1.34
CA LEU A 3 24.28 -5.81 -2.01
C LEU A 3 24.55 -7.31 -2.10
N LYS A 4 23.88 -8.08 -1.28
CA LYS A 4 23.81 -9.54 -1.45
C LYS A 4 23.21 -9.76 -2.82
N ILE A 5 24.10 -9.91 -3.82
CA ILE A 5 23.72 -10.33 -5.17
C ILE A 5 22.93 -11.62 -4.98
N MET A 6 21.69 -11.59 -5.43
CA MET A 6 20.75 -12.70 -5.34
C MET A 6 21.46 -13.97 -5.78
N LYS A 7 21.63 -14.93 -4.87
CA LYS A 7 21.99 -16.27 -5.28
C LYS A 7 20.78 -16.84 -5.98
N ASP A 8 20.88 -16.98 -7.29
CA ASP A 8 19.89 -17.69 -8.10
C ASP A 8 19.65 -19.07 -7.49
N SER A 9 18.53 -19.23 -6.81
CA SER A 9 18.04 -20.56 -6.50
C SER A 9 17.43 -21.11 -7.80
N PRO A 10 17.93 -22.24 -8.32
CA PRO A 10 17.50 -22.75 -9.63
C PRO A 10 16.02 -23.14 -9.72
N THR A 11 15.28 -23.04 -8.63
CA THR A 11 13.87 -23.45 -8.53
C THR A 11 12.91 -22.29 -8.23
N GLN A 12 13.42 -21.08 -7.99
CA GLN A 12 12.59 -19.93 -7.62
C GLN A 12 12.55 -18.93 -8.78
N SER A 13 11.39 -18.76 -9.40
CA SER A 13 11.22 -17.75 -10.44
C SER A 13 11.10 -16.37 -9.82
N HIS A 14 11.93 -15.43 -10.31
CA HIS A 14 11.95 -14.05 -9.81
C HIS A 14 10.58 -13.35 -9.86
N VAL A 15 10.34 -12.46 -8.90
CA VAL A 15 9.14 -11.62 -8.84
C VAL A 15 8.93 -10.79 -10.12
N LEU A 16 10.00 -10.41 -10.83
CA LEU A 16 9.94 -9.69 -12.10
C LEU A 16 9.27 -10.49 -13.23
N GLN A 17 9.20 -11.82 -13.11
CA GLN A 17 8.52 -12.71 -14.06
C GLN A 17 7.16 -13.16 -13.58
N LEU A 18 6.71 -12.61 -12.47
CA LEU A 18 5.41 -12.94 -11.90
C LEU A 18 4.30 -12.44 -12.81
N SER A 19 3.44 -13.34 -13.22
CA SER A 19 2.22 -13.04 -13.98
C SER A 19 1.06 -13.83 -13.42
N HIS A 20 -0.14 -13.28 -13.58
CA HIS A 20 -1.38 -13.94 -13.19
C HIS A 20 -2.39 -13.83 -14.33
N PRO A 21 -3.20 -14.86 -14.60
CA PRO A 21 -4.30 -14.75 -15.54
C PRO A 21 -5.23 -13.58 -15.18
N PRO A 22 -5.83 -12.91 -16.17
CA PRO A 22 -6.80 -11.84 -15.90
C PRO A 22 -7.96 -12.33 -15.04
N ILE A 23 -8.34 -11.55 -14.04
CA ILE A 23 -9.50 -11.78 -13.18
C ILE A 23 -10.62 -10.89 -13.70
N PRO A 24 -11.75 -11.42 -14.20
CA PRO A 24 -12.81 -10.60 -14.79
C PRO A 24 -13.46 -9.61 -13.81
N VAL A 25 -13.67 -10.05 -12.57
CA VAL A 25 -14.16 -9.21 -11.47
C VAL A 25 -13.24 -9.43 -10.27
N VAL A 26 -12.53 -8.39 -9.86
CA VAL A 26 -11.56 -8.46 -8.76
C VAL A 26 -12.26 -8.20 -7.43
N ARG A 27 -12.21 -9.15 -6.52
CA ARG A 27 -12.81 -9.06 -5.19
C ARG A 27 -11.79 -8.52 -4.21
N ILE A 28 -12.10 -7.36 -3.64
CA ILE A 28 -11.18 -6.57 -2.83
C ILE A 28 -11.56 -6.63 -1.35
N GLY A 29 -10.56 -6.87 -0.50
CA GLY A 29 -10.61 -6.59 0.93
C GLY A 29 -9.77 -5.36 1.28
N ILE A 30 -10.25 -4.51 2.20
CA ILE A 30 -9.52 -3.33 2.64
C ILE A 30 -9.25 -3.42 4.14
N ILE A 31 -7.97 -3.30 4.54
CA ILE A 31 -7.53 -3.22 5.93
C ILE A 31 -7.08 -1.79 6.24
N GLY A 32 -7.70 -1.19 7.25
CA GLY A 32 -7.47 0.20 7.63
C GLY A 32 -8.39 1.16 6.87
N LEU A 33 -9.35 1.74 7.61
CA LEU A 33 -10.38 2.65 7.09
C LEU A 33 -10.28 4.03 7.75
N GLY A 34 -9.05 4.48 8.00
CA GLY A 34 -8.74 5.86 8.34
C GLY A 34 -8.95 6.80 7.14
N ASN A 35 -8.44 8.03 7.23
CA ASN A 35 -8.59 9.02 6.15
C ASN A 35 -8.15 8.45 4.79
N ARG A 36 -6.98 7.80 4.72
CA ARG A 36 -6.46 7.24 3.48
C ARG A 36 -7.30 6.09 2.96
N GLY A 37 -7.67 5.14 3.83
CA GLY A 37 -8.47 3.98 3.44
C GLY A 37 -9.87 4.35 2.95
N LEU A 38 -10.52 5.31 3.58
CA LEU A 38 -11.83 5.81 3.12
C LEU A 38 -11.73 6.54 1.76
N LEU A 39 -10.69 7.36 1.55
CA LEU A 39 -10.45 7.99 0.25
C LEU A 39 -10.18 6.95 -0.86
N THR A 40 -9.44 5.91 -0.54
CA THR A 40 -9.18 4.82 -1.48
C THR A 40 -10.44 4.03 -1.80
N LEU A 41 -11.26 3.73 -0.79
CA LEU A 41 -12.57 3.11 -1.00
C LEU A 41 -13.43 3.95 -1.96
N GLN A 42 -13.52 5.27 -1.75
CA GLN A 42 -14.26 6.17 -2.65
C GLN A 42 -13.77 6.09 -4.11
N ARG A 43 -12.45 6.03 -4.33
CA ARG A 43 -11.87 5.89 -5.67
C ARG A 43 -12.18 4.54 -6.29
N TYR A 44 -12.09 3.47 -5.51
CA TYR A 44 -12.38 2.11 -5.99
C TYR A 44 -13.84 1.94 -6.39
N LEU A 45 -14.77 2.63 -5.75
CA LEU A 45 -16.19 2.60 -6.13
C LEU A 45 -16.46 3.14 -7.55
N GLN A 46 -15.52 3.90 -8.14
CA GLN A 46 -15.61 4.42 -9.50
C GLN A 46 -14.99 3.48 -10.55
N ILE A 47 -14.36 2.38 -10.13
CA ILE A 47 -13.70 1.44 -11.05
C ILE A 47 -14.67 0.32 -11.39
N GLU A 48 -14.78 0.02 -12.68
CA GLU A 48 -15.54 -1.13 -13.16
C GLU A 48 -14.77 -2.44 -12.97
N GLY A 49 -15.46 -3.53 -12.84
CA GLY A 49 -14.85 -4.88 -12.70
C GLY A 49 -14.23 -5.14 -11.32
N ILE A 50 -14.65 -4.39 -10.30
CA ILE A 50 -14.27 -4.67 -8.91
C ILE A 50 -15.48 -4.79 -7.97
N GLU A 51 -15.32 -5.59 -6.94
CA GLU A 51 -16.25 -5.75 -5.83
C GLU A 51 -15.52 -5.56 -4.50
N ILE A 52 -16.16 -4.87 -3.56
CA ILE A 52 -15.61 -4.69 -2.20
C ILE A 52 -16.31 -5.73 -1.31
N ASN A 53 -15.63 -6.83 -1.05
CA ASN A 53 -16.23 -7.96 -0.34
C ASN A 53 -15.95 -7.96 1.16
N ALA A 54 -14.84 -7.33 1.60
CA ALA A 54 -14.48 -7.30 3.00
C ALA A 54 -13.86 -5.96 3.42
N LEU A 55 -14.16 -5.54 4.64
CA LEU A 55 -13.64 -4.34 5.26
C LEU A 55 -13.15 -4.67 6.67
N CYS A 56 -11.92 -4.29 7.00
CA CYS A 56 -11.33 -4.49 8.32
C CYS A 56 -10.86 -3.17 8.93
N GLU A 57 -11.30 -2.89 10.14
CA GLU A 57 -10.93 -1.69 10.88
C GLU A 57 -11.06 -1.93 12.39
N ILE A 58 -10.12 -1.43 13.17
CA ILE A 58 -10.15 -1.54 14.63
C ILE A 58 -11.15 -0.56 15.26
N ARG A 59 -11.44 0.54 14.60
CA ARG A 59 -12.39 1.56 15.06
C ARG A 59 -13.75 1.33 14.41
N GLU A 60 -14.70 0.86 15.17
CA GLU A 60 -16.07 0.55 14.69
C GLU A 60 -16.73 1.71 13.94
N GLY A 61 -16.51 2.95 14.40
CA GLY A 61 -17.03 4.15 13.74
C GLY A 61 -16.52 4.34 12.31
N ASN A 62 -15.26 3.97 12.02
CA ASN A 62 -14.71 4.05 10.67
C ASN A 62 -15.24 2.92 9.79
N LEU A 63 -15.41 1.72 10.35
CA LEU A 63 -16.05 0.60 9.64
C LEU A 63 -17.49 0.96 9.26
N ALA A 64 -18.25 1.55 10.19
CA ALA A 64 -19.62 2.00 9.92
C ALA A 64 -19.68 3.07 8.80
N LYS A 65 -18.75 4.02 8.80
CA LYS A 65 -18.64 5.03 7.72
C LYS A 65 -18.36 4.37 6.36
N ALA A 66 -17.48 3.38 6.31
CA ALA A 66 -17.17 2.67 5.07
C ALA A 66 -18.37 1.88 4.56
N GLN A 67 -19.11 1.18 5.43
CA GLN A 67 -20.37 0.51 5.07
C GLN A 67 -21.42 1.48 4.56
N GLN A 68 -21.55 2.63 5.20
CA GLN A 68 -22.47 3.68 4.75
C GLN A 68 -22.08 4.18 3.35
N LEU A 69 -20.79 4.37 3.09
CA LEU A 69 -20.27 4.79 1.79
C LEU A 69 -20.60 3.78 0.68
N LEU A 70 -20.50 2.47 0.94
CA LEU A 70 -20.94 1.43 0.01
C LEU A 70 -22.43 1.59 -0.32
N LYS A 71 -23.27 1.74 0.70
CA LYS A 71 -24.72 1.90 0.56
C LYS A 71 -25.08 3.15 -0.26
N GLU A 72 -24.44 4.29 0.00
CA GLU A 72 -24.66 5.55 -0.73
C GLU A 72 -24.30 5.46 -2.21
N ASN A 73 -23.37 4.57 -2.56
CA ASN A 73 -22.97 4.29 -3.93
C ASN A 73 -23.68 3.09 -4.55
N ASN A 74 -24.79 2.60 -3.95
CA ASN A 74 -25.57 1.46 -4.41
C ASN A 74 -24.73 0.18 -4.58
N ARG A 75 -23.71 0.00 -3.74
CA ARG A 75 -22.88 -1.20 -3.70
C ARG A 75 -23.40 -2.16 -2.63
N PRO A 76 -23.25 -3.48 -2.81
CA PRO A 76 -23.51 -4.45 -1.73
C PRO A 76 -22.71 -4.12 -0.48
N GLY A 77 -23.25 -4.43 0.69
CA GLY A 77 -22.49 -4.36 1.93
C GLY A 77 -21.35 -5.39 1.94
N ALA A 78 -20.22 -5.01 2.50
CA ALA A 78 -19.06 -5.89 2.65
C ALA A 78 -19.06 -6.59 4.01
N THR A 79 -18.42 -7.76 4.11
CA THR A 79 -18.18 -8.42 5.41
C THR A 79 -17.27 -7.56 6.27
N GLY A 80 -17.73 -7.20 7.48
CA GLY A 80 -16.99 -6.36 8.42
C GLY A 80 -16.15 -7.19 9.39
N TYR A 81 -14.89 -6.80 9.56
CA TYR A 81 -13.97 -7.40 10.54
C TYR A 81 -13.46 -6.31 11.48
N THR A 82 -13.39 -6.63 12.78
CA THR A 82 -12.92 -5.71 13.83
C THR A 82 -11.96 -6.41 14.79
N GLY A 83 -11.33 -5.60 15.64
CA GLY A 83 -10.40 -6.08 16.65
C GLY A 83 -9.00 -6.39 16.13
N PRO A 84 -8.04 -6.66 17.04
CA PRO A 84 -6.62 -6.78 16.72
C PRO A 84 -6.27 -7.91 15.75
N GLU A 85 -7.07 -8.98 15.73
CA GLU A 85 -6.89 -10.13 14.83
C GLU A 85 -7.90 -10.14 13.65
N GLY A 86 -8.70 -9.10 13.51
CA GLY A 86 -9.73 -9.03 12.47
C GLY A 86 -9.14 -9.12 11.06
N TRP A 87 -7.98 -8.53 10.85
CA TRP A 87 -7.29 -8.55 9.58
C TRP A 87 -6.83 -9.96 9.15
N LYS A 88 -6.43 -10.83 10.10
CA LYS A 88 -6.09 -12.23 9.81
C LYS A 88 -7.32 -12.99 9.32
N LYS A 89 -8.42 -12.88 10.07
CA LYS A 89 -9.69 -13.50 9.68
C LYS A 89 -10.17 -13.04 8.31
N MET A 90 -9.95 -11.76 7.98
CA MET A 90 -10.27 -11.24 6.66
C MET A 90 -9.37 -11.83 5.57
N CYS A 91 -8.06 -11.96 5.81
CA CYS A 91 -7.14 -12.58 4.85
C CYS A 91 -7.47 -14.06 4.58
N GLU A 92 -8.02 -14.77 5.56
CA GLU A 92 -8.49 -16.15 5.44
C GLU A 92 -9.80 -16.28 4.67
N HIS A 93 -10.47 -15.16 4.34
CA HIS A 93 -11.72 -15.16 3.61
C HIS A 93 -11.52 -15.61 2.16
N ASP A 94 -12.19 -16.67 1.74
CA ASP A 94 -11.98 -17.30 0.43
C ASP A 94 -12.41 -16.44 -0.77
N GLU A 95 -13.35 -15.51 -0.57
CA GLU A 95 -13.90 -14.67 -1.64
C GLU A 95 -13.12 -13.37 -1.87
N LEU A 96 -11.81 -13.36 -1.60
CA LEU A 96 -10.92 -12.24 -1.89
C LEU A 96 -9.84 -12.63 -2.87
N ASP A 97 -9.59 -11.77 -3.85
CA ASP A 97 -8.50 -11.89 -4.81
C ASP A 97 -7.31 -11.01 -4.40
N ILE A 98 -7.60 -9.83 -3.85
CA ILE A 98 -6.59 -8.86 -3.43
C ILE A 98 -6.97 -8.20 -2.10
N VAL A 99 -5.96 -7.95 -1.29
CA VAL A 99 -6.06 -7.19 -0.04
C VAL A 99 -5.33 -5.87 -0.19
N PHE A 100 -6.05 -4.77 0.04
CA PHE A 100 -5.47 -3.44 0.15
C PHE A 100 -5.17 -3.12 1.61
N ILE A 101 -3.90 -2.74 1.91
CA ILE A 101 -3.43 -2.47 3.27
C ILE A 101 -3.13 -0.98 3.40
N CYS A 102 -3.83 -0.32 4.32
CA CYS A 102 -3.75 1.10 4.59
C CYS A 102 -3.78 1.37 6.11
N THR A 103 -2.91 0.70 6.83
CA THR A 103 -2.80 0.74 8.30
C THR A 103 -1.61 1.61 8.73
N ASP A 104 -1.14 1.40 9.93
CA ASP A 104 0.14 1.93 10.39
C ASP A 104 1.32 1.17 9.76
N TRP A 105 2.45 1.84 9.62
CA TRP A 105 3.61 1.34 8.89
C TRP A 105 4.21 0.06 9.48
N LEU A 106 4.14 -0.08 10.81
CA LEU A 106 4.71 -1.24 11.51
C LEU A 106 3.99 -2.55 11.17
N MET A 107 2.74 -2.45 10.74
CA MET A 107 1.93 -3.62 10.42
C MET A 107 1.96 -3.98 8.94
N HIS A 108 2.47 -3.11 8.08
CA HIS A 108 2.42 -3.27 6.64
C HIS A 108 3.02 -4.59 6.18
N THR A 109 4.28 -4.86 6.51
CA THR A 109 4.97 -6.09 6.11
C THR A 109 4.31 -7.35 6.66
N ALA A 110 3.94 -7.34 7.96
CA ALA A 110 3.30 -8.49 8.60
C ALA A 110 1.95 -8.83 7.97
N MET A 111 1.13 -7.81 7.68
CA MET A 111 -0.16 -7.99 7.01
C MET A 111 0.00 -8.45 5.56
N ALA A 112 0.96 -7.87 4.83
CA ALA A 112 1.20 -8.23 3.43
C ALA A 112 1.69 -9.66 3.26
N THR A 113 2.68 -10.09 4.06
CA THR A 113 3.19 -11.46 4.02
C THR A 113 2.12 -12.48 4.38
N PHE A 114 1.35 -12.22 5.44
CA PHE A 114 0.25 -13.09 5.83
C PHE A 114 -0.85 -13.17 4.74
N ALA A 115 -1.23 -12.05 4.14
CA ALA A 115 -2.23 -12.04 3.07
C ALA A 115 -1.75 -12.86 1.86
N MET A 116 -0.47 -12.73 1.48
CA MET A 116 0.12 -13.54 0.39
C MET A 116 0.15 -15.02 0.75
N GLU A 117 0.46 -15.39 1.99
CA GLU A 117 0.40 -16.76 2.48
C GLU A 117 -1.03 -17.34 2.50
N CYS A 118 -2.04 -16.48 2.71
CA CYS A 118 -3.45 -16.80 2.51
C CYS A 118 -3.88 -16.75 1.04
N ASN A 119 -2.92 -16.77 0.11
CA ASN A 119 -3.18 -16.86 -1.33
C ASN A 119 -3.84 -15.60 -1.94
N LYS A 120 -3.67 -14.43 -1.34
CA LYS A 120 -4.19 -13.14 -1.83
C LYS A 120 -3.07 -12.33 -2.50
N HIS A 121 -3.41 -11.58 -3.55
CA HIS A 121 -2.58 -10.49 -4.01
C HIS A 121 -2.63 -9.34 -3.00
N VAL A 122 -1.62 -8.49 -3.00
CA VAL A 122 -1.51 -7.38 -2.04
C VAL A 122 -1.26 -6.07 -2.76
N ALA A 123 -2.01 -5.05 -2.37
CA ALA A 123 -1.73 -3.65 -2.64
C ALA A 123 -1.51 -2.95 -1.30
N ILE A 124 -0.36 -2.34 -1.11
CA ILE A 124 0.07 -1.81 0.18
C ILE A 124 0.41 -0.32 0.08
N GLU A 125 -0.07 0.48 1.01
CA GLU A 125 0.27 1.89 1.11
C GLU A 125 1.74 2.09 1.50
N VAL A 126 2.23 3.27 1.22
CA VAL A 126 3.60 3.71 1.48
C VAL A 126 3.82 3.99 2.98
N PRO A 127 4.98 3.60 3.53
CA PRO A 127 6.02 2.73 2.98
C PRO A 127 5.63 1.25 3.07
N ALA A 128 6.02 0.46 2.09
CA ALA A 128 5.71 -0.98 2.13
C ALA A 128 6.44 -1.71 3.27
N ALA A 129 7.62 -1.24 3.65
CA ALA A 129 8.47 -1.83 4.68
C ALA A 129 9.24 -0.75 5.45
N MET A 130 9.68 -1.05 6.67
CA MET A 130 10.43 -0.16 7.55
C MET A 130 11.91 -0.55 7.70
N SER A 131 12.30 -1.71 7.21
CA SER A 131 13.68 -2.18 7.22
C SER A 131 14.03 -2.95 5.95
N VAL A 132 15.32 -3.15 5.71
CA VAL A 132 15.81 -3.94 4.56
C VAL A 132 15.37 -5.41 4.69
N GLU A 133 15.34 -5.94 5.90
CA GLU A 133 14.87 -7.30 6.20
C GLU A 133 13.39 -7.46 5.82
N GLU A 134 12.56 -6.48 6.13
CA GLU A 134 11.16 -6.46 5.75
C GLU A 134 10.98 -6.36 4.23
N CYS A 135 11.81 -5.59 3.52
CA CYS A 135 11.81 -5.58 2.07
C CYS A 135 12.05 -6.98 1.48
N TRP A 136 13.04 -7.69 2.03
CA TRP A 136 13.32 -9.07 1.60
C TRP A 136 12.19 -10.04 1.95
N GLN A 137 11.55 -9.89 3.11
CA GLN A 137 10.38 -10.69 3.47
C GLN A 137 9.25 -10.55 2.46
N LEU A 138 8.96 -9.32 2.00
CA LEU A 138 7.94 -9.08 0.97
C LEU A 138 8.30 -9.77 -0.35
N VAL A 139 9.54 -9.61 -0.82
CA VAL A 139 10.01 -10.23 -2.08
C VAL A 139 9.99 -11.74 -1.99
N ASP A 140 10.61 -12.32 -0.96
CA ASP A 140 10.69 -13.76 -0.76
C ASP A 140 9.29 -14.40 -0.65
N THR A 141 8.37 -13.74 0.07
CA THR A 141 7.00 -14.21 0.20
C THR A 141 6.26 -14.15 -1.13
N ALA A 142 6.41 -13.06 -1.89
CA ALA A 142 5.80 -12.93 -3.22
C ALA A 142 6.30 -14.00 -4.19
N GLU A 143 7.60 -14.28 -4.18
CA GLU A 143 8.21 -15.34 -4.99
C GLU A 143 7.72 -16.73 -4.58
N LYS A 144 7.70 -17.02 -3.28
CA LYS A 144 7.25 -18.29 -2.72
C LYS A 144 5.76 -18.56 -3.00
N THR A 145 4.91 -17.58 -2.77
CA THR A 145 3.46 -17.73 -2.90
C THR A 145 2.93 -17.48 -4.30
N ARG A 146 3.76 -16.92 -5.18
CA ARG A 146 3.36 -16.47 -6.53
C ARG A 146 2.22 -15.46 -6.49
N ARG A 147 2.21 -14.57 -5.49
CA ARG A 147 1.24 -13.49 -5.35
C ARG A 147 1.91 -12.14 -5.58
N HIS A 148 1.22 -11.27 -6.32
CA HIS A 148 1.70 -9.90 -6.50
C HIS A 148 1.63 -9.15 -5.18
N CYS A 149 2.69 -8.40 -4.89
CA CYS A 149 2.72 -7.39 -3.84
C CYS A 149 3.16 -6.08 -4.48
N ILE A 150 2.28 -5.09 -4.51
CA ILE A 150 2.54 -3.79 -5.11
C ILE A 150 2.45 -2.69 -4.06
N MET A 151 3.48 -1.84 -3.99
CA MET A 151 3.43 -0.60 -3.23
C MET A 151 2.69 0.45 -4.05
N LEU A 152 1.69 1.08 -3.45
CA LEU A 152 0.84 2.08 -4.08
C LEU A 152 1.43 3.48 -3.92
N GLU A 153 2.49 3.76 -4.68
CA GLU A 153 3.12 5.07 -4.72
C GLU A 153 2.25 6.07 -5.48
N ASN A 154 2.20 7.30 -4.99
CA ASN A 154 1.47 8.38 -5.66
C ASN A 154 2.19 8.80 -6.95
N CYS A 155 1.43 9.34 -7.89
CA CYS A 155 1.91 10.02 -9.10
C CYS A 155 2.73 9.16 -10.09
N CYS A 156 3.00 7.88 -9.79
CA CYS A 156 3.78 7.01 -10.68
C CYS A 156 3.12 6.76 -12.03
N TYR A 157 1.79 6.86 -12.09
CA TYR A 157 1.00 6.63 -13.30
C TYR A 157 0.38 7.91 -13.86
N ASP A 158 0.80 9.07 -13.37
CA ASP A 158 0.35 10.35 -13.90
C ASP A 158 0.86 10.55 -15.34
N PRO A 159 0.10 11.24 -16.20
CA PRO A 159 0.49 11.46 -17.60
C PRO A 159 1.89 12.05 -17.76
N PHE A 160 2.30 12.95 -16.86
CA PHE A 160 3.63 13.55 -16.89
C PHE A 160 4.73 12.49 -16.66
N ALA A 161 4.59 11.68 -15.60
CA ALA A 161 5.55 10.63 -15.26
C ALA A 161 5.66 9.58 -16.39
N LEU A 162 4.51 9.10 -16.89
CA LEU A 162 4.47 8.13 -17.98
C LEU A 162 5.05 8.69 -19.29
N THR A 163 4.77 9.95 -19.61
CA THR A 163 5.33 10.61 -20.80
C THR A 163 6.85 10.73 -20.68
N THR A 164 7.35 11.20 -19.53
CA THR A 164 8.79 11.34 -19.29
C THR A 164 9.50 9.99 -19.41
N LEU A 165 8.93 8.94 -18.80
CA LEU A 165 9.46 7.57 -18.93
C LEU A 165 9.48 7.08 -20.37
N ASN A 166 8.42 7.34 -21.12
CA ASN A 166 8.33 6.96 -22.54
C ASN A 166 9.37 7.71 -23.39
N MET A 167 9.54 9.01 -23.17
CA MET A 167 10.57 9.80 -23.84
C MET A 167 11.98 9.29 -23.56
N ALA A 168 12.27 8.94 -22.30
CA ALA A 168 13.55 8.36 -21.91
C ALA A 168 13.78 7.01 -22.61
N ARG A 169 12.78 6.12 -22.63
CA ARG A 169 12.85 4.81 -23.30
C ARG A 169 13.04 4.91 -24.81
N GLN A 170 12.50 5.95 -25.45
CA GLN A 170 12.68 6.21 -26.89
C GLN A 170 13.98 6.96 -27.20
N GLY A 171 14.80 7.28 -26.22
CA GLY A 171 16.04 8.02 -26.40
C GLY A 171 15.86 9.50 -26.77
N ILE A 172 14.65 10.05 -26.67
CA ILE A 172 14.34 11.44 -27.02
C ILE A 172 15.13 12.42 -26.15
N LEU A 173 15.39 12.05 -24.90
CA LEU A 173 16.17 12.86 -23.95
C LEU A 173 17.69 12.71 -24.14
N GLY A 174 18.13 11.87 -25.09
CA GLY A 174 19.55 11.58 -25.29
C GLY A 174 20.18 10.89 -24.09
N THR A 175 21.48 11.11 -23.88
CA THR A 175 22.19 10.59 -22.70
C THR A 175 21.84 11.43 -21.48
N ILE A 176 21.16 10.82 -20.51
CA ILE A 176 20.79 11.49 -19.28
C ILE A 176 22.03 11.59 -18.38
N MET A 177 22.49 12.81 -18.13
CA MET A 177 23.70 13.09 -17.33
C MET A 177 23.38 13.44 -15.89
N HIS A 178 22.19 13.96 -15.62
CA HIS A 178 21.77 14.36 -14.29
C HIS A 178 20.24 14.29 -14.17
N VAL A 179 19.77 13.89 -13.01
CA VAL A 179 18.34 13.89 -12.66
C VAL A 179 18.22 14.54 -11.28
N GLU A 180 17.29 15.46 -11.13
CA GLU A 180 16.95 16.07 -9.86
C GLU A 180 15.46 15.87 -9.58
N GLY A 181 15.14 15.36 -8.39
CA GLY A 181 13.78 15.23 -7.87
C GLY A 181 13.63 15.98 -6.56
N ALA A 182 12.49 16.64 -6.35
CA ALA A 182 12.21 17.32 -5.11
C ALA A 182 10.78 17.06 -4.65
N TYR A 183 10.62 16.74 -3.37
CA TYR A 183 9.33 16.62 -2.71
C TYR A 183 9.24 17.67 -1.61
N ILE A 184 8.65 18.81 -1.93
CA ILE A 184 8.62 19.99 -1.04
C ILE A 184 7.19 20.26 -0.59
N HIS A 185 6.88 19.96 0.67
CA HIS A 185 5.58 20.19 1.28
C HIS A 185 5.73 20.89 2.64
N ASP A 186 4.89 21.88 2.90
CA ASP A 186 4.68 22.36 4.26
C ASP A 186 3.57 21.50 4.90
N LEU A 187 3.98 20.52 5.68
CA LEU A 187 3.06 19.59 6.35
C LEU A 187 2.83 19.94 7.84
N ARG A 188 3.32 21.10 8.31
CA ARG A 188 3.21 21.48 9.73
C ARG A 188 1.78 21.47 10.25
N SER A 189 0.83 21.97 9.48
CA SER A 189 -0.58 21.97 9.85
C SER A 189 -1.17 20.56 9.98
N MET A 190 -0.62 19.61 9.23
CA MET A 190 -1.08 18.22 9.21
C MET A 190 -0.44 17.39 10.32
N TYR A 191 0.89 17.57 10.55
CA TYR A 191 1.61 16.80 11.55
C TYR A 191 1.42 17.29 12.98
N PHE A 192 1.21 18.59 13.17
CA PHE A 192 1.08 19.19 14.49
C PHE A 192 -0.37 19.52 14.87
N ALA A 193 -1.33 19.35 13.97
CA ALA A 193 -2.72 19.46 14.30
C ALA A 193 -3.20 18.26 15.15
N GLU A 194 -4.16 18.51 16.04
CA GLU A 194 -4.79 17.47 16.82
C GLU A 194 -5.59 16.51 15.92
N GLU A 195 -5.74 15.26 16.35
CA GLU A 195 -6.50 14.24 15.60
C GLU A 195 -7.95 14.67 15.35
N SER A 196 -8.56 15.40 16.30
CA SER A 196 -9.90 15.99 16.16
C SER A 196 -10.02 16.99 15.02
N GLU A 197 -8.91 17.61 14.62
CA GLU A 197 -8.79 18.56 13.51
C GLU A 197 -8.34 17.89 12.21
N GLY A 198 -8.28 16.55 12.18
CA GLY A 198 -7.82 15.79 11.04
C GLY A 198 -6.30 15.66 10.94
N GLY A 199 -5.58 16.04 11.98
CA GLY A 199 -4.12 15.96 12.05
C GLY A 199 -3.62 14.56 12.39
N TYR A 200 -2.32 14.37 12.21
CA TYR A 200 -1.62 13.11 12.48
C TYR A 200 -0.82 13.12 13.79
N HIS A 201 -1.06 14.11 14.65
CA HIS A 201 -0.26 14.35 15.85
C HIS A 201 -0.02 13.10 16.71
N ASN A 202 -1.04 12.29 16.93
CA ASN A 202 -0.93 11.09 17.75
C ASN A 202 -0.56 9.82 17.01
N HIS A 203 -0.77 9.77 15.69
CA HIS A 203 -0.51 8.57 14.89
C HIS A 203 0.82 8.62 14.15
N TRP A 204 1.17 9.76 13.55
CA TRP A 204 2.27 9.85 12.62
C TRP A 204 3.46 10.63 13.19
N GLY A 205 3.22 11.83 13.74
CA GLY A 205 4.29 12.71 14.17
C GLY A 205 5.12 12.15 15.31
N LYS A 206 4.46 11.65 16.36
CA LYS A 206 5.17 11.10 17.54
C LYS A 206 5.62 9.67 17.37
N ARG A 207 4.84 8.85 16.66
CA ARG A 207 5.01 7.41 16.69
C ARG A 207 5.94 6.89 15.61
N TYR A 208 6.01 7.53 14.47
CA TYR A 208 6.70 6.97 13.32
C TYR A 208 7.89 7.79 12.83
N SER A 209 7.92 9.11 13.09
CA SER A 209 8.96 9.93 12.55
C SER A 209 10.25 9.89 13.37
N ILE A 210 10.20 10.21 14.65
CA ILE A 210 11.41 10.34 15.48
C ILE A 210 11.90 8.99 15.97
N GLU A 211 11.00 8.15 16.49
CA GLU A 211 11.38 6.88 17.12
C GLU A 211 11.82 5.82 16.11
N HIS A 212 11.26 5.81 14.91
CA HIS A 212 11.49 4.76 13.92
C HIS A 212 12.42 5.17 12.79
N THR A 213 12.42 6.43 12.40
CA THR A 213 13.22 6.90 11.26
C THR A 213 14.27 7.92 11.64
N GLY A 214 14.23 8.47 12.86
CA GLY A 214 15.05 9.58 13.28
C GLY A 214 14.71 10.90 12.59
N ASN A 215 13.71 10.91 11.72
CA ASN A 215 13.27 12.06 10.95
C ASN A 215 11.91 12.54 11.43
N PRO A 216 11.74 13.81 11.84
CA PRO A 216 10.44 14.36 12.23
C PRO A 216 9.45 14.50 11.07
N TYR A 217 9.89 14.31 9.83
CA TYR A 217 9.09 14.44 8.62
C TYR A 217 9.13 13.16 7.78
N PRO A 218 8.37 12.11 8.14
CA PRO A 218 8.46 10.82 7.47
C PRO A 218 8.19 10.87 5.95
N CYS A 219 7.40 11.83 5.48
CA CYS A 219 7.18 12.01 4.04
C CYS A 219 8.40 12.55 3.28
N LEU A 220 9.42 13.08 3.96
CA LEU A 220 10.65 13.55 3.34
C LEU A 220 11.72 12.47 3.17
N LEU A 221 11.48 11.26 3.67
CA LEU A 221 12.41 10.13 3.51
C LEU A 221 12.63 9.72 2.06
N TYR A 222 11.73 10.09 1.17
CA TYR A 222 11.83 9.73 -0.25
C TYR A 222 12.79 10.59 -1.07
N THR A 223 13.27 11.69 -0.51
CA THR A 223 13.96 12.72 -1.31
C THR A 223 15.31 13.14 -0.79
N SER A 224 15.66 12.80 0.44
CA SER A 224 16.92 13.27 1.04
C SER A 224 18.12 12.36 0.78
N ASP A 225 17.90 11.11 0.38
CA ASP A 225 18.95 10.10 0.21
C ASP A 225 19.00 9.47 -1.19
N ALA A 226 18.40 10.13 -2.19
CA ALA A 226 18.47 9.70 -3.59
C ALA A 226 19.61 10.41 -4.34
#